data_f48926c2996cdca3b271af0e9657a1db
#
_entry.id   f48926c2996cdca3b271af0e9657a1db
#
_cell.length_a   1.000
_cell.length_b   1.000
_cell.length_c   1.000
_cell.angle_alpha   90.00
_cell.angle_beta   90.00
_cell.angle_gamma   90.00
#
_symmetry.space_group_name_H-M   'P 1'
#
loop_
_entity.id
_entity.type
_entity.pdbx_description
1 polymer ?
#
loop_
_entity_poly.entity_id
_entity_poly.type
_entity_poly.pdbx_seq_one_letter_code
_entity_poly.pdbx_strand_id
1 'polypeptide(L)'
;MKLLVLDGNSLVNRAFFGIKVLTTKDGRYTNAIYGFQNILLNLLASQKPDAVAIAWDEKAPTFRHTAYDGYKATRHGMPEELAQQMPVLKELLSNLGFVQVSKAGWEADDILGTLAAACEKTGGTTLLATGDRDSLQLVDSSTTVLLATNKETLTMDEDAIREKYGIEPPQLIEVKSLMGDASDNIPGVKGIGEKTALSLVQKFGSLENVYANIEDKAIKPKQRENLLAHREDAQLSHMLGTIRRDAPIDTDPQNYLRKEGDPAAAAKLLADLEMHKLVERWGLKGGAPAAAVIELPQLEVQPLPFLVSGRCYLARTPSKDGNGAWYAVQLLPHPVVYSLEESRLAALLDSEADLWAFDAKPLFRLALEKGGVGSALHFDGKLAAYLLNPSASRYEVSSLAAEYGISPAFTCKEYPDAAVLGPLCEALHTHLEEQGMLRLHDEIELPLARVLADMERIGFAVDADGIRAFGVELTASLQQLLERIYNEVGYTFNLNSPKQLGEALFEKLGLPPRKKTKSGYSTDAETLESLRPYSPVIDDILQYRTYQKLNSTYVEGLLKAIGPDGRIHSTFIQTEARTGR
;
A
#
# COMPACT_ATOMS: atom_id res chain seq x y z
N MET A 1 -21.19 22.56 -10.79
CA MET A 1 -19.76 22.32 -11.04
C MET A 1 -19.18 21.58 -9.85
N LYS A 2 -18.44 20.51 -10.08
CA LYS A 2 -17.75 19.75 -9.04
C LYS A 2 -16.26 20.08 -9.07
N LEU A 3 -15.77 20.77 -8.05
CA LEU A 3 -14.37 21.15 -7.90
C LEU A 3 -13.64 20.15 -6.99
N LEU A 4 -12.51 19.60 -7.44
CA LEU A 4 -11.60 18.81 -6.61
C LEU A 4 -10.40 19.69 -6.25
N VAL A 5 -10.16 19.89 -4.96
CA VAL A 5 -8.99 20.62 -4.45
C VAL A 5 -8.10 19.65 -3.70
N LEU A 6 -6.84 19.53 -4.15
CA LEU A 6 -5.86 18.66 -3.50
C LEU A 6 -4.93 19.50 -2.60
N ASP A 7 -4.72 19.05 -1.39
CA ASP A 7 -3.62 19.46 -0.54
C ASP A 7 -2.33 18.79 -1.04
N GLY A 8 -1.56 19.51 -1.84
CA GLY A 8 -0.37 18.98 -2.49
C GLY A 8 0.70 18.53 -1.51
N ASN A 9 0.93 19.31 -0.45
CA ASN A 9 1.95 19.00 0.55
C ASN A 9 1.59 17.76 1.37
N SER A 10 0.36 17.67 1.84
CA SER A 10 -0.11 16.53 2.60
C SER A 10 -0.07 15.24 1.78
N LEU A 11 -0.59 15.27 0.54
CA LEU A 11 -0.65 14.09 -0.32
C LEU A 11 0.73 13.64 -0.82
N VAL A 12 1.67 14.58 -1.11
CA VAL A 12 3.03 14.22 -1.52
C VAL A 12 3.83 13.61 -0.37
N ASN A 13 3.73 14.15 0.84
CA ASN A 13 4.33 13.57 2.03
C ASN A 13 3.79 12.16 2.28
N ARG A 14 2.47 11.99 2.15
CA ARG A 14 1.86 10.68 2.27
C ARG A 14 2.37 9.69 1.23
N ALA A 15 2.49 10.11 -0.03
CA ALA A 15 3.05 9.28 -1.10
C ALA A 15 4.50 8.89 -0.80
N PHE A 16 5.30 9.84 -0.31
CA PHE A 16 6.70 9.62 0.02
C PHE A 16 6.90 8.59 1.14
N PHE A 17 6.18 8.74 2.26
CA PHE A 17 6.29 7.83 3.40
C PHE A 17 5.48 6.54 3.26
N GLY A 18 4.46 6.54 2.39
CA GLY A 18 3.58 5.39 2.16
C GLY A 18 4.13 4.37 1.16
N ILE A 19 5.10 4.76 0.34
CA ILE A 19 5.72 3.91 -0.69
C ILE A 19 7.20 3.71 -0.35
N LYS A 20 7.69 2.49 -0.52
CA LYS A 20 9.13 2.21 -0.39
C LYS A 20 9.92 3.14 -1.32
N VAL A 21 11.12 3.47 -0.94
CA VAL A 21 12.02 4.28 -1.76
C VAL A 21 12.12 3.65 -3.16
N LEU A 22 11.79 4.44 -4.17
CA LEU A 22 11.97 4.13 -5.59
C LEU A 22 12.97 5.11 -6.17
N THR A 23 13.88 4.61 -6.96
CA THR A 23 14.87 5.41 -7.68
C THR A 23 14.94 4.99 -9.14
N THR A 24 15.31 5.91 -10.00
CA THR A 24 15.74 5.61 -11.37
C THR A 24 17.11 4.93 -11.36
N LYS A 25 17.53 4.38 -12.49
CA LYS A 25 18.87 3.75 -12.65
C LYS A 25 20.01 4.72 -12.35
N ASP A 26 19.84 6.02 -12.61
CA ASP A 26 20.79 7.08 -12.29
C ASP A 26 20.68 7.62 -10.84
N GLY A 27 19.85 6.98 -10.00
CA GLY A 27 19.76 7.23 -8.56
C GLY A 27 18.81 8.37 -8.14
N ARG A 28 18.02 8.95 -9.04
CA ARG A 28 17.03 9.97 -8.70
C ARG A 28 15.83 9.36 -7.95
N TYR A 29 15.43 9.95 -6.84
CA TYR A 29 14.26 9.52 -6.07
C TYR A 29 12.96 9.81 -6.82
N THR A 30 12.02 8.84 -6.83
CA THR A 30 10.79 8.91 -7.64
C THR A 30 9.53 8.46 -6.92
N ASN A 31 9.63 7.89 -5.72
CA ASN A 31 8.51 7.32 -4.97
C ASN A 31 7.40 8.32 -4.65
N ALA A 32 7.73 9.58 -4.33
CA ALA A 32 6.73 10.61 -4.04
C ALA A 32 5.94 10.99 -5.31
N ILE A 33 6.65 11.17 -6.44
CA ILE A 33 6.02 11.49 -7.74
C ILE A 33 5.09 10.34 -8.15
N TYR A 34 5.59 9.11 -8.10
CA TYR A 34 4.82 7.91 -8.45
C TYR A 34 3.56 7.78 -7.61
N GLY A 35 3.70 7.92 -6.28
CA GLY A 35 2.57 7.82 -5.36
C GLY A 35 1.54 8.92 -5.55
N PHE A 36 1.98 10.17 -5.70
CA PHE A 36 1.10 11.30 -5.93
C PHE A 36 0.29 11.13 -7.23
N GLN A 37 0.96 10.72 -8.33
CA GLN A 37 0.28 10.47 -9.60
C GLN A 37 -0.77 9.36 -9.49
N ASN A 38 -0.50 8.30 -8.73
CA ASN A 38 -1.48 7.24 -8.50
C ASN A 38 -2.68 7.74 -7.68
N ILE A 39 -2.45 8.54 -6.63
CA ILE A 39 -3.53 9.15 -5.84
C ILE A 39 -4.40 10.02 -6.75
N LEU A 40 -3.79 10.91 -7.54
CA LEU A 40 -4.49 11.83 -8.43
C LEU A 40 -5.32 11.07 -9.49
N LEU A 41 -4.74 10.07 -10.17
CA LEU A 41 -5.44 9.26 -11.16
C LEU A 41 -6.65 8.52 -10.57
N ASN A 42 -6.50 7.97 -9.36
CA ASN A 42 -7.59 7.29 -8.68
C ASN A 42 -8.72 8.26 -8.27
N LEU A 43 -8.37 9.45 -7.80
CA LEU A 43 -9.36 10.50 -7.48
C LEU A 43 -10.11 10.97 -8.74
N LEU A 44 -9.41 11.20 -9.85
CA LEU A 44 -10.02 11.59 -11.12
C LEU A 44 -10.98 10.51 -11.64
N ALA A 45 -10.56 9.24 -11.58
CA ALA A 45 -11.38 8.10 -12.06
C ALA A 45 -12.63 7.89 -11.20
N SER A 46 -12.50 7.98 -9.87
CA SER A 46 -13.60 7.72 -8.94
C SER A 46 -14.55 8.92 -8.79
N GLN A 47 -14.02 10.12 -8.74
CA GLN A 47 -14.81 11.33 -8.43
C GLN A 47 -15.31 12.06 -9.67
N LYS A 48 -14.63 11.94 -10.80
CA LYS A 48 -14.96 12.60 -12.09
C LYS A 48 -15.25 14.12 -11.90
N PRO A 49 -14.30 14.89 -11.34
CA PRO A 49 -14.50 16.32 -11.11
C PRO A 49 -14.51 17.08 -12.44
N ASP A 50 -15.23 18.23 -12.47
CA ASP A 50 -15.22 19.14 -13.60
C ASP A 50 -13.94 19.98 -13.63
N ALA A 51 -13.45 20.39 -12.46
CA ALA A 51 -12.25 21.21 -12.29
C ALA A 51 -11.36 20.68 -11.16
N VAL A 52 -10.05 20.94 -11.25
CA VAL A 52 -9.05 20.48 -10.29
C VAL A 52 -8.07 21.59 -9.95
N ALA A 53 -7.92 21.88 -8.66
CA ALA A 53 -6.89 22.77 -8.11
C ALA A 53 -5.93 21.96 -7.23
N ILE A 54 -4.63 22.29 -7.28
CA ILE A 54 -3.63 21.68 -6.39
C ILE A 54 -3.00 22.80 -5.56
N ALA A 55 -3.28 22.80 -4.26
CA ALA A 55 -2.80 23.82 -3.33
C ALA A 55 -1.42 23.42 -2.76
N TRP A 56 -0.53 24.40 -2.64
CA TRP A 56 0.81 24.22 -2.11
C TRP A 56 1.12 25.24 -1.03
N ASP A 57 1.82 24.80 0.03
CA ASP A 57 2.46 25.72 0.97
C ASP A 57 3.67 26.42 0.31
N GLU A 58 3.89 27.65 0.69
CA GLU A 58 5.12 28.38 0.39
C GLU A 58 6.06 28.42 1.60
N LYS A 59 7.34 28.65 1.35
CA LYS A 59 8.35 28.76 2.43
C LYS A 59 8.24 30.05 3.26
N ALA A 60 7.37 30.98 2.86
CA ALA A 60 7.18 32.24 3.55
C ALA A 60 6.47 32.04 4.89
N PRO A 61 6.83 32.76 5.96
CA PRO A 61 6.10 32.76 7.22
C PRO A 61 4.63 33.16 6.98
N THR A 62 3.70 32.48 7.64
CA THR A 62 2.27 32.77 7.57
C THR A 62 1.84 33.70 8.72
N PHE A 63 0.61 34.17 8.68
CA PHE A 63 0.05 34.98 9.78
C PHE A 63 0.06 34.24 11.12
N ARG A 64 0.02 32.86 11.10
CA ARG A 64 0.13 32.03 12.29
C ARG A 64 1.51 32.11 12.94
N HIS A 65 2.57 32.12 12.11
CA HIS A 65 3.95 32.31 12.60
C HIS A 65 4.15 33.71 13.19
N THR A 66 3.50 34.72 12.62
CA THR A 66 3.56 36.10 13.16
C THR A 66 2.82 36.21 14.50
N ALA A 67 1.74 35.45 14.68
CA ALA A 67 0.94 35.48 15.90
C ALA A 67 1.53 34.61 17.03
N TYR A 68 2.31 33.58 16.70
CA TYR A 68 2.89 32.66 17.67
C TYR A 68 4.22 32.07 17.18
N ASP A 69 5.33 32.47 17.78
CA ASP A 69 6.69 32.04 17.40
C ASP A 69 6.89 30.52 17.54
N GLY A 70 6.11 29.88 18.41
CA GLY A 70 6.14 28.43 18.62
C GLY A 70 5.43 27.63 17.53
N TYR A 71 4.66 28.27 16.63
CA TYR A 71 3.86 27.56 15.63
C TYR A 71 4.74 26.74 14.69
N LYS A 72 4.48 25.44 14.61
CA LYS A 72 5.25 24.45 13.81
C LYS A 72 6.75 24.40 14.10
N ALA A 73 7.23 24.99 15.20
CA ALA A 73 8.67 25.05 15.55
C ALA A 73 9.31 23.67 15.80
N THR A 74 8.50 22.67 16.12
CA THR A 74 8.95 21.28 16.32
C THR A 74 9.00 20.44 15.05
N ARG A 75 8.49 20.96 13.92
CA ARG A 75 8.51 20.22 12.66
C ARG A 75 9.92 20.13 12.10
N HIS A 76 10.34 18.91 11.77
CA HIS A 76 11.56 18.71 10.99
C HIS A 76 11.36 19.19 9.56
N GLY A 77 12.43 19.69 8.95
CA GLY A 77 12.42 20.10 7.53
C GLY A 77 12.04 18.93 6.60
N MET A 78 11.67 19.27 5.37
CA MET A 78 11.41 18.26 4.34
C MET A 78 12.66 17.44 4.08
N PRO A 79 12.57 16.08 4.04
CA PRO A 79 13.70 15.22 3.66
C PRO A 79 14.28 15.62 2.31
N GLU A 80 15.59 15.52 2.15
CA GLU A 80 16.27 15.93 0.92
C GLU A 80 15.77 15.15 -0.30
N GLU A 81 15.52 13.85 -0.10
CA GLU A 81 14.99 12.94 -1.10
C GLU A 81 13.61 13.36 -1.61
N LEU A 82 12.78 13.94 -0.74
CA LEU A 82 11.49 14.50 -1.11
C LEU A 82 11.65 15.89 -1.76
N ALA A 83 12.53 16.71 -1.21
CA ALA A 83 12.78 18.06 -1.73
C ALA A 83 13.22 18.05 -3.19
N GLN A 84 14.02 17.06 -3.61
CA GLN A 84 14.46 16.86 -4.99
C GLN A 84 13.29 16.50 -5.93
N GLN A 85 12.26 15.82 -5.45
CA GLN A 85 11.11 15.39 -6.24
C GLN A 85 10.07 16.50 -6.44
N MET A 86 10.00 17.48 -5.54
CA MET A 86 8.97 18.54 -5.58
C MET A 86 8.95 19.38 -6.86
N PRO A 87 10.08 19.91 -7.36
CA PRO A 87 10.10 20.68 -8.60
C PRO A 87 9.63 19.85 -9.79
N VAL A 88 10.11 18.61 -9.88
CA VAL A 88 9.77 17.68 -10.96
C VAL A 88 8.29 17.32 -10.95
N LEU A 89 7.72 17.09 -9.76
CA LEU A 89 6.28 16.83 -9.61
C LEU A 89 5.45 18.04 -10.07
N LYS A 90 5.83 19.25 -9.65
CA LYS A 90 5.13 20.48 -10.05
C LYS A 90 5.19 20.73 -11.55
N GLU A 91 6.34 20.49 -12.16
CA GLU A 91 6.52 20.56 -13.62
C GLU A 91 5.63 19.53 -14.33
N LEU A 92 5.62 18.29 -13.88
CA LEU A 92 4.77 17.24 -14.42
C LEU A 92 3.29 17.60 -14.36
N LEU A 93 2.82 18.15 -13.23
CA LEU A 93 1.43 18.57 -13.05
C LEU A 93 1.07 19.74 -13.99
N SER A 94 1.98 20.68 -14.20
CA SER A 94 1.79 21.78 -15.17
C SER A 94 1.70 21.25 -16.60
N ASN A 95 2.59 20.32 -16.98
CA ASN A 95 2.59 19.68 -18.30
C ASN A 95 1.32 18.81 -18.51
N LEU A 96 0.75 18.26 -17.45
CA LEU A 96 -0.54 17.57 -17.48
C LEU A 96 -1.75 18.52 -17.51
N GLY A 97 -1.54 19.82 -17.46
CA GLY A 97 -2.59 20.85 -17.55
C GLY A 97 -3.31 21.13 -16.23
N PHE A 98 -2.79 20.71 -15.09
CA PHE A 98 -3.40 21.02 -13.79
C PHE A 98 -2.99 22.40 -13.29
N VAL A 99 -3.98 23.12 -12.73
CA VAL A 99 -3.75 24.43 -12.12
C VAL A 99 -3.24 24.27 -10.71
N GLN A 100 -2.10 24.88 -10.42
CA GLN A 100 -1.45 24.85 -9.13
C GLN A 100 -1.58 26.23 -8.47
N VAL A 101 -1.88 26.25 -7.17
CA VAL A 101 -2.14 27.47 -6.40
C VAL A 101 -1.27 27.49 -5.16
N SER A 102 -0.61 28.61 -4.95
CA SER A 102 0.07 28.92 -3.69
C SER A 102 -0.04 30.41 -3.40
N LYS A 103 0.11 30.83 -2.15
CA LYS A 103 0.08 32.21 -1.77
C LYS A 103 0.99 32.49 -0.58
N ALA A 104 1.98 33.34 -0.75
CA ALA A 104 2.86 33.75 0.34
C ALA A 104 2.06 34.31 1.53
N GLY A 105 2.40 33.84 2.73
CA GLY A 105 1.71 34.22 3.97
C GLY A 105 0.45 33.41 4.30
N TRP A 106 0.08 32.44 3.45
CA TRP A 106 -1.08 31.55 3.61
C TRP A 106 -0.65 30.10 3.51
N GLU A 107 -1.40 29.24 4.16
CA GLU A 107 -1.17 27.79 4.09
C GLU A 107 -2.09 27.14 3.05
N ALA A 108 -1.72 25.94 2.58
CA ALA A 108 -2.53 25.18 1.63
C ALA A 108 -3.96 24.96 2.16
N ASP A 109 -4.13 24.71 3.46
CA ASP A 109 -5.45 24.53 4.08
C ASP A 109 -6.34 25.79 3.93
N ASP A 110 -5.77 26.99 4.06
CA ASP A 110 -6.52 28.25 3.85
C ASP A 110 -6.94 28.40 2.38
N ILE A 111 -6.10 27.91 1.45
CA ILE A 111 -6.44 27.84 0.02
C ILE A 111 -7.60 26.87 -0.21
N LEU A 112 -7.55 25.68 0.40
CA LEU A 112 -8.64 24.72 0.36
C LEU A 112 -9.96 25.35 0.85
N GLY A 113 -9.92 25.99 2.03
CA GLY A 113 -11.09 26.65 2.62
C GLY A 113 -11.63 27.80 1.75
N THR A 114 -10.74 28.57 1.12
CA THR A 114 -11.12 29.69 0.24
C THR A 114 -11.79 29.20 -1.03
N LEU A 115 -11.25 28.15 -1.68
CA LEU A 115 -11.82 27.58 -2.89
C LEU A 115 -13.15 26.87 -2.63
N ALA A 116 -13.28 26.19 -1.48
CA ALA A 116 -14.55 25.58 -1.06
C ALA A 116 -15.65 26.66 -0.92
N ALA A 117 -15.37 27.72 -0.17
CA ALA A 117 -16.32 28.83 0.00
C ALA A 117 -16.66 29.54 -1.31
N ALA A 118 -15.71 29.64 -2.23
CA ALA A 118 -15.94 30.25 -3.53
C ALA A 118 -16.81 29.39 -4.44
N CYS A 119 -16.57 28.07 -4.45
CA CYS A 119 -17.35 27.11 -5.21
C CYS A 119 -18.81 27.04 -4.71
N GLU A 120 -19.01 27.05 -3.39
CA GLU A 120 -20.34 27.10 -2.74
C GLU A 120 -21.14 28.32 -3.23
N LYS A 121 -20.54 29.51 -3.23
CA LYS A 121 -21.17 30.75 -3.69
C LYS A 121 -21.68 30.69 -5.15
N THR A 122 -21.09 29.83 -5.95
CA THR A 122 -21.52 29.62 -7.36
C THR A 122 -22.53 28.45 -7.48
N GLY A 123 -22.96 27.85 -6.37
CA GLY A 123 -23.86 26.69 -6.35
C GLY A 123 -23.17 25.39 -6.76
N GLY A 124 -21.83 25.34 -6.70
CA GLY A 124 -21.05 24.14 -6.96
C GLY A 124 -20.83 23.26 -5.72
N THR A 125 -20.22 22.11 -5.92
CA THR A 125 -19.79 21.20 -4.84
C THR A 125 -18.27 21.05 -4.85
N THR A 126 -17.67 20.92 -3.66
CA THR A 126 -16.24 20.80 -3.50
C THR A 126 -15.83 19.49 -2.83
N LEU A 127 -14.83 18.84 -3.39
CA LEU A 127 -14.14 17.69 -2.79
C LEU A 127 -12.74 18.13 -2.37
N LEU A 128 -12.42 18.04 -1.09
CA LEU A 128 -11.11 18.36 -0.54
C LEU A 128 -10.32 17.08 -0.29
N ALA A 129 -9.27 16.84 -1.07
CA ALA A 129 -8.43 15.64 -0.91
C ALA A 129 -7.17 15.99 -0.10
N THR A 130 -7.08 15.50 1.12
CA THR A 130 -5.98 15.73 2.05
C THR A 130 -5.75 14.54 2.98
N GLY A 131 -4.60 14.46 3.61
CA GLY A 131 -4.32 13.56 4.74
C GLY A 131 -4.51 14.25 6.09
N ASP A 132 -4.77 15.55 6.11
CA ASP A 132 -4.93 16.33 7.33
C ASP A 132 -6.39 16.34 7.81
N ARG A 133 -6.58 16.06 9.09
CA ARG A 133 -7.90 16.05 9.74
C ARG A 133 -8.42 17.45 10.04
N ASP A 134 -7.57 18.43 10.04
CA ASP A 134 -7.99 19.80 10.30
C ASP A 134 -8.95 20.32 9.23
N SER A 135 -8.78 19.87 8.00
CA SER A 135 -9.68 20.18 6.90
C SER A 135 -11.12 19.68 7.11
N LEU A 136 -11.36 18.76 8.06
CA LEU A 136 -12.71 18.29 8.40
C LEU A 136 -13.62 19.42 8.93
N GLN A 137 -13.06 20.50 9.49
CA GLN A 137 -13.81 21.71 9.90
C GLN A 137 -14.45 22.45 8.72
N LEU A 138 -14.03 22.16 7.49
CA LEU A 138 -14.51 22.78 6.26
C LEU A 138 -15.74 22.06 5.67
N VAL A 139 -16.08 20.88 6.19
CA VAL A 139 -17.21 20.08 5.69
C VAL A 139 -18.53 20.78 5.95
N ASP A 140 -19.36 20.81 4.92
CA ASP A 140 -20.72 21.33 4.95
C ASP A 140 -21.56 20.65 3.86
N SER A 141 -22.79 21.12 3.61
CA SER A 141 -23.71 20.54 2.61
C SER A 141 -23.16 20.58 1.16
N SER A 142 -22.15 21.41 0.89
CA SER A 142 -21.53 21.58 -0.43
C SER A 142 -20.09 21.05 -0.49
N THR A 143 -19.47 20.82 0.64
CA THR A 143 -18.05 20.45 0.78
C THR A 143 -17.89 19.12 1.49
N THR A 144 -17.20 18.18 0.84
CA THR A 144 -16.84 16.85 1.40
C THR A 144 -15.33 16.70 1.42
N VAL A 145 -14.78 16.12 2.49
CA VAL A 145 -13.35 15.80 2.60
C VAL A 145 -13.08 14.34 2.23
N LEU A 146 -12.18 14.15 1.31
CA LEU A 146 -11.61 12.85 0.95
C LEU A 146 -10.33 12.66 1.77
N LEU A 147 -10.48 12.10 2.97
CA LEU A 147 -9.40 11.94 3.93
C LEU A 147 -8.55 10.72 3.58
N ALA A 148 -7.36 10.97 3.09
CA ALA A 148 -6.40 9.93 2.79
C ALA A 148 -5.86 9.30 4.09
N THR A 149 -6.08 8.00 4.33
CA THR A 149 -5.54 7.21 5.47
C THR A 149 -4.49 6.21 5.00
N ASN A 150 -3.77 5.53 5.90
CA ASN A 150 -2.76 4.53 5.53
C ASN A 150 -3.31 3.32 4.79
N LYS A 151 -4.61 3.08 4.85
CA LYS A 151 -5.26 1.92 4.25
C LYS A 151 -6.11 2.29 3.06
N GLU A 152 -6.84 3.40 3.14
CA GLU A 152 -7.87 3.79 2.17
C GLU A 152 -8.12 5.30 2.23
N THR A 153 -8.89 5.80 1.28
CA THR A 153 -9.42 7.17 1.31
C THR A 153 -10.84 7.12 1.87
N LEU A 154 -11.07 7.81 2.99
CA LEU A 154 -12.37 7.90 3.64
C LEU A 154 -13.12 9.13 3.11
N THR A 155 -14.38 8.95 2.75
CA THR A 155 -15.28 10.06 2.46
C THR A 155 -15.86 10.59 3.78
N MET A 156 -15.60 11.85 4.07
CA MET A 156 -16.02 12.53 5.29
C MET A 156 -16.97 13.67 4.91
N ASP A 157 -18.25 13.39 5.01
CA ASP A 157 -19.36 14.34 4.95
C ASP A 157 -19.87 14.68 6.35
N GLU A 158 -20.91 15.52 6.44
CA GLU A 158 -21.49 15.91 7.72
C GLU A 158 -21.96 14.70 8.53
N ASP A 159 -22.61 13.72 7.90
CA ASP A 159 -23.15 12.55 8.59
C ASP A 159 -22.02 11.65 9.13
N ALA A 160 -20.96 11.45 8.35
CA ALA A 160 -19.77 10.70 8.79
C ALA A 160 -19.06 11.38 9.98
N ILE A 161 -19.05 12.72 10.03
CA ILE A 161 -18.49 13.48 11.16
C ILE A 161 -19.40 13.36 12.38
N ARG A 162 -20.72 13.52 12.22
CA ARG A 162 -21.69 13.35 13.31
C ARG A 162 -21.63 11.93 13.89
N GLU A 163 -21.59 10.92 13.03
CA GLU A 163 -21.49 9.52 13.47
C GLU A 163 -20.19 9.26 14.26
N LYS A 164 -19.06 9.78 13.76
CA LYS A 164 -17.76 9.50 14.33
C LYS A 164 -17.44 10.29 15.60
N TYR A 165 -17.81 11.57 15.63
CA TYR A 165 -17.42 12.51 16.69
C TYR A 165 -18.61 12.99 17.55
N GLY A 166 -19.84 12.83 17.09
CA GLY A 166 -21.04 13.30 17.78
C GLY A 166 -21.15 14.82 17.85
N ILE A 167 -20.56 15.53 16.89
CA ILE A 167 -20.53 17.00 16.76
C ILE A 167 -20.69 17.41 15.30
N GLU A 168 -21.01 18.68 15.07
CA GLU A 168 -21.03 19.28 13.73
C GLU A 168 -19.60 19.59 13.24
N PRO A 169 -19.35 19.56 11.91
CA PRO A 169 -18.00 19.78 11.35
C PRO A 169 -17.32 21.06 11.86
N PRO A 170 -17.95 22.23 11.91
CA PRO A 170 -17.30 23.44 12.43
C PRO A 170 -16.87 23.34 13.90
N GLN A 171 -17.46 22.43 14.68
CA GLN A 171 -17.11 22.23 16.09
C GLN A 171 -15.77 21.49 16.29
N LEU A 172 -15.18 20.94 15.23
CA LEU A 172 -13.87 20.30 15.32
C LEU A 172 -12.76 21.27 15.72
N ILE A 173 -12.87 22.55 15.31
CA ILE A 173 -11.95 23.58 15.77
C ILE A 173 -12.08 23.86 17.27
N GLU A 174 -13.28 23.81 17.81
CA GLU A 174 -13.53 23.98 19.24
C GLU A 174 -12.86 22.89 20.06
N VAL A 175 -12.93 21.64 19.57
CA VAL A 175 -12.22 20.50 20.18
C VAL A 175 -10.72 20.72 20.13
N LYS A 176 -10.16 21.13 18.97
CA LYS A 176 -8.74 21.40 18.79
C LYS A 176 -8.27 22.55 19.68
N SER A 177 -9.07 23.59 19.85
CA SER A 177 -8.78 24.73 20.71
C SER A 177 -8.58 24.34 22.18
N LEU A 178 -9.37 23.36 22.64
CA LEU A 178 -9.26 22.84 24.02
C LEU A 178 -8.10 21.85 24.18
N MET A 179 -7.91 20.91 23.24
CA MET A 179 -6.92 19.86 23.40
C MET A 179 -5.51 20.26 22.92
N GLY A 180 -5.39 21.30 22.09
CA GLY A 180 -4.16 21.66 21.40
C GLY A 180 -3.80 20.68 20.29
N ASP A 181 -2.63 20.91 19.69
CA ASP A 181 -2.05 20.02 18.67
C ASP A 181 -0.51 19.96 18.84
N ALA A 182 -0.02 18.81 19.25
CA ALA A 182 1.41 18.61 19.42
C ALA A 182 2.18 18.60 18.09
N SER A 183 1.54 18.26 16.96
CA SER A 183 2.20 18.23 15.65
C SER A 183 2.51 19.63 15.12
N ASP A 184 1.66 20.59 15.44
CA ASP A 184 1.80 22.00 15.06
C ASP A 184 2.25 22.89 16.22
N ASN A 185 2.54 22.28 17.35
CA ASN A 185 2.92 22.96 18.59
C ASN A 185 1.86 23.99 19.03
N ILE A 186 0.60 23.65 18.87
CA ILE A 186 -0.54 24.45 19.35
C ILE A 186 -0.82 24.08 20.79
N PRO A 187 -0.81 25.04 21.76
CA PRO A 187 -0.74 24.73 23.17
C PRO A 187 -1.98 24.04 23.74
N GLY A 188 -3.19 24.48 23.37
CA GLY A 188 -4.42 24.02 24.00
C GLY A 188 -4.50 24.31 25.49
N VAL A 189 -5.43 23.65 26.18
CA VAL A 189 -5.58 23.72 27.64
C VAL A 189 -4.83 22.56 28.27
N LYS A 190 -3.81 22.82 29.06
CA LYS A 190 -3.02 21.79 29.72
C LYS A 190 -3.89 20.86 30.56
N GLY A 191 -3.80 19.56 30.29
CA GLY A 191 -4.59 18.52 30.98
C GLY A 191 -6.00 18.28 30.42
N ILE A 192 -6.36 18.93 29.31
CA ILE A 192 -7.57 18.65 28.53
C ILE A 192 -7.12 17.88 27.26
N GLY A 193 -7.37 16.58 27.23
CA GLY A 193 -7.12 15.75 26.04
C GLY A 193 -8.37 15.57 25.19
N GLU A 194 -8.24 14.93 24.01
CA GLU A 194 -9.27 14.75 22.98
C GLU A 194 -10.62 14.32 23.54
N LYS A 195 -10.67 13.29 24.39
CA LYS A 195 -11.94 12.80 24.97
C LYS A 195 -12.66 13.84 25.82
N THR A 196 -11.90 14.60 26.61
CA THR A 196 -12.47 15.64 27.48
C THR A 196 -12.91 16.81 26.63
N ALA A 197 -12.09 17.27 25.70
CA ALA A 197 -12.43 18.34 24.77
C ALA A 197 -13.71 18.02 23.98
N LEU A 198 -13.77 16.80 23.41
CA LEU A 198 -14.94 16.34 22.67
C LEU A 198 -16.21 16.32 23.54
N SER A 199 -16.13 15.79 24.77
CA SER A 199 -17.25 15.77 25.70
C SER A 199 -17.74 17.18 26.10
N LEU A 200 -16.82 18.13 26.25
CA LEU A 200 -17.16 19.52 26.53
C LEU A 200 -17.85 20.18 25.32
N VAL A 201 -17.34 19.98 24.11
CA VAL A 201 -17.93 20.53 22.90
C VAL A 201 -19.29 19.89 22.58
N GLN A 202 -19.44 18.57 22.74
CA GLN A 202 -20.74 17.90 22.60
C GLN A 202 -21.79 18.47 23.55
N LYS A 203 -21.40 18.89 24.75
CA LYS A 203 -22.34 19.44 25.73
C LYS A 203 -22.59 20.92 25.54
N PHE A 204 -21.57 21.72 25.31
CA PHE A 204 -21.65 23.18 25.32
C PHE A 204 -21.61 23.82 23.93
N GLY A 205 -21.21 23.08 22.90
CA GLY A 205 -21.25 23.50 21.51
C GLY A 205 -20.01 24.28 21.05
N SER A 206 -19.45 25.17 21.87
CA SER A 206 -18.31 26.01 21.49
C SER A 206 -17.38 26.30 22.68
N LEU A 207 -16.16 26.70 22.39
CA LEU A 207 -15.17 27.17 23.36
C LEU A 207 -15.74 28.29 24.24
N GLU A 208 -16.40 29.27 23.60
CA GLU A 208 -17.01 30.40 24.30
C GLU A 208 -18.07 29.93 25.30
N ASN A 209 -18.95 29.01 24.89
CA ASN A 209 -19.97 28.44 25.75
C ASN A 209 -19.40 27.58 26.88
N VAL A 210 -18.28 26.88 26.67
CA VAL A 210 -17.57 26.18 27.75
C VAL A 210 -17.14 27.17 28.85
N TYR A 211 -16.57 28.29 28.47
CA TYR A 211 -16.18 29.33 29.44
C TYR A 211 -17.37 30.08 30.04
N ALA A 212 -18.44 30.30 29.30
CA ALA A 212 -19.70 30.90 29.84
C ALA A 212 -20.36 30.01 30.90
N ASN A 213 -20.18 28.68 30.78
CA ASN A 213 -20.75 27.68 31.69
C ASN A 213 -19.68 27.02 32.58
N ILE A 214 -18.61 27.74 32.93
CA ILE A 214 -17.44 27.18 33.62
C ILE A 214 -17.78 26.56 34.99
N GLU A 215 -18.87 26.99 35.59
CA GLU A 215 -19.36 26.49 36.88
C GLU A 215 -20.30 25.28 36.77
N ASP A 216 -20.60 24.81 35.54
CA ASP A 216 -21.45 23.63 35.32
C ASP A 216 -20.84 22.39 35.97
N LYS A 217 -21.70 21.54 36.57
CA LYS A 217 -21.27 20.31 37.25
C LYS A 217 -20.61 19.28 36.34
N ALA A 218 -20.77 19.36 35.04
CA ALA A 218 -20.07 18.49 34.07
C ALA A 218 -18.59 18.83 33.97
N ILE A 219 -18.19 20.05 34.33
CA ILE A 219 -16.78 20.48 34.34
C ILE A 219 -16.21 20.15 35.74
N LYS A 220 -15.38 19.12 35.81
CA LYS A 220 -14.77 18.68 37.08
C LYS A 220 -13.88 19.79 37.67
N PRO A 221 -13.71 19.86 39.00
CA PRO A 221 -12.95 20.94 39.63
C PRO A 221 -11.55 21.16 39.05
N LYS A 222 -10.81 20.07 38.75
CA LYS A 222 -9.46 20.17 38.15
C LYS A 222 -9.49 20.62 36.68
N GLN A 223 -10.52 20.24 35.93
CA GLN A 223 -10.72 20.72 34.55
C GLN A 223 -11.02 22.22 34.54
N ARG A 224 -11.87 22.68 35.48
CA ARG A 224 -12.19 24.10 35.64
C ARG A 224 -10.97 24.92 35.97
N GLU A 225 -10.16 24.48 36.92
CA GLU A 225 -8.88 25.12 37.26
C GLU A 225 -7.99 25.27 36.02
N ASN A 226 -7.82 24.18 35.25
CA ASN A 226 -7.01 24.18 34.06
C ASN A 226 -7.58 25.09 32.95
N LEU A 227 -8.89 25.05 32.72
CA LEU A 227 -9.55 25.92 31.76
C LEU A 227 -9.35 27.41 32.11
N LEU A 228 -9.53 27.79 33.37
CA LEU A 228 -9.33 29.17 33.81
C LEU A 228 -7.87 29.61 33.70
N ALA A 229 -6.92 28.72 34.06
CA ALA A 229 -5.49 29.02 34.01
C ALA A 229 -4.94 29.15 32.58
N HIS A 230 -5.54 28.49 31.59
CA HIS A 230 -5.06 28.41 30.20
C HIS A 230 -6.07 28.98 29.20
N ARG A 231 -6.85 29.98 29.62
CA ARG A 231 -7.88 30.58 28.76
C ARG A 231 -7.29 31.25 27.52
N GLU A 232 -6.19 31.97 27.70
CA GLU A 232 -5.48 32.63 26.60
C GLU A 232 -4.87 31.62 25.63
N ASP A 233 -4.30 30.52 26.15
CA ASP A 233 -3.79 29.42 25.32
C ASP A 233 -4.90 28.79 24.47
N ALA A 234 -6.10 28.60 25.02
CA ALA A 234 -7.24 28.07 24.28
C ALA A 234 -7.72 29.03 23.17
N GLN A 235 -7.74 30.36 23.45
CA GLN A 235 -8.11 31.37 22.46
C GLN A 235 -7.05 31.45 21.34
N LEU A 236 -5.77 31.41 21.70
CA LEU A 236 -4.67 31.36 20.74
C LEU A 236 -4.78 30.10 19.87
N SER A 237 -5.05 28.95 20.48
CA SER A 237 -5.21 27.68 19.78
C SER A 237 -6.41 27.70 18.81
N HIS A 238 -7.48 28.35 19.18
CA HIS A 238 -8.65 28.55 18.29
C HIS A 238 -8.25 29.38 17.06
N MET A 239 -7.53 30.47 17.25
CA MET A 239 -7.06 31.32 16.16
C MET A 239 -6.08 30.58 15.24
N LEU A 240 -5.10 29.84 15.83
CA LEU A 240 -4.10 29.10 15.07
C LEU A 240 -4.69 27.92 14.29
N GLY A 241 -5.65 27.21 14.87
CA GLY A 241 -6.26 26.03 14.26
C GLY A 241 -7.39 26.35 13.28
N THR A 242 -7.91 27.59 13.27
CA THR A 242 -8.98 27.98 12.33
C THR A 242 -8.45 28.12 10.92
N ILE A 243 -9.04 27.39 9.99
CA ILE A 243 -8.75 27.51 8.56
C ILE A 243 -9.51 28.72 8.01
N ARG A 244 -8.79 29.67 7.44
CA ARG A 244 -9.36 30.86 6.82
C ARG A 244 -9.92 30.54 5.43
N ARG A 245 -10.97 31.27 5.06
CA ARG A 245 -11.68 31.08 3.77
C ARG A 245 -11.63 32.36 2.88
N ASP A 246 -10.60 33.19 3.09
CA ASP A 246 -10.47 34.50 2.46
C ASP A 246 -9.04 34.79 1.94
N ALA A 247 -8.30 33.75 1.57
CA ALA A 247 -6.99 33.88 0.96
C ALA A 247 -7.09 34.69 -0.35
N PRO A 248 -6.19 35.65 -0.60
CA PRO A 248 -6.25 36.51 -1.78
C PRO A 248 -5.70 35.77 -3.01
N ILE A 249 -6.46 34.82 -3.50
CA ILE A 249 -6.20 33.97 -4.66
C ILE A 249 -7.32 34.17 -5.69
N ASP A 250 -7.16 33.58 -6.86
CA ASP A 250 -8.25 33.47 -7.82
C ASP A 250 -9.37 32.59 -7.25
N THR A 251 -10.57 33.11 -7.19
CA THR A 251 -11.74 32.41 -6.59
C THR A 251 -12.78 31.99 -7.64
N ASP A 252 -12.54 32.22 -8.94
CA ASP A 252 -13.42 31.72 -9.98
C ASP A 252 -13.15 30.21 -10.26
N PRO A 253 -14.07 29.30 -9.93
CA PRO A 253 -13.88 27.89 -10.16
C PRO A 253 -13.62 27.51 -11.62
N GLN A 254 -14.04 28.31 -12.57
CA GLN A 254 -13.79 28.09 -14.01
C GLN A 254 -12.31 28.15 -14.37
N ASN A 255 -11.51 28.92 -13.64
CA ASN A 255 -10.08 29.06 -13.87
C ASN A 255 -9.28 27.78 -13.45
N TYR A 256 -9.94 26.84 -12.77
CA TYR A 256 -9.39 25.54 -12.37
C TYR A 256 -9.79 24.37 -13.27
N LEU A 257 -10.46 24.65 -14.39
CA LEU A 257 -10.63 23.67 -15.45
C LEU A 257 -9.26 23.19 -15.95
N ARG A 258 -9.16 21.91 -16.24
CA ARG A 258 -7.91 21.34 -16.76
C ARG A 258 -7.55 22.01 -18.09
N LYS A 259 -6.34 22.55 -18.17
CA LYS A 259 -5.80 23.19 -19.38
C LYS A 259 -5.25 22.15 -20.35
N GLU A 260 -4.95 22.55 -21.58
CA GLU A 260 -4.39 21.65 -22.60
C GLU A 260 -3.05 21.04 -22.15
N GLY A 261 -2.19 21.81 -21.47
CA GLY A 261 -0.89 21.37 -21.00
C GLY A 261 0.11 21.11 -22.13
N ASP A 262 1.14 20.30 -21.84
CA ASP A 262 2.10 19.77 -22.82
C ASP A 262 2.21 18.26 -22.65
N PRO A 263 1.38 17.47 -23.34
CA PRO A 263 1.40 16.01 -23.24
C PRO A 263 2.73 15.37 -23.66
N ALA A 264 3.48 16.00 -24.58
CA ALA A 264 4.76 15.50 -25.03
C ALA A 264 5.85 15.70 -23.96
N ALA A 265 5.89 16.87 -23.33
CA ALA A 265 6.78 17.13 -22.20
C ALA A 265 6.43 16.25 -21.00
N ALA A 266 5.13 16.05 -20.70
CA ALA A 266 4.69 15.15 -19.64
C ALA A 266 5.14 13.69 -19.89
N ALA A 267 4.94 13.19 -21.12
CA ALA A 267 5.36 11.85 -21.51
C ALA A 267 6.88 11.66 -21.40
N LYS A 268 7.65 12.65 -21.90
CA LYS A 268 9.11 12.64 -21.81
C LYS A 268 9.56 12.63 -20.35
N LEU A 269 9.02 13.50 -19.51
CA LEU A 269 9.39 13.57 -18.10
C LEU A 269 9.08 12.28 -17.35
N LEU A 270 7.94 11.65 -17.61
CA LEU A 270 7.59 10.35 -17.05
C LEU A 270 8.51 9.23 -17.54
N ALA A 271 8.90 9.26 -18.81
CA ALA A 271 9.87 8.30 -19.37
C ALA A 271 11.26 8.48 -18.75
N ASP A 272 11.74 9.71 -18.62
CA ASP A 272 13.02 10.06 -17.97
C ASP A 272 13.04 9.64 -16.46
N LEU A 273 11.87 9.53 -15.83
CA LEU A 273 11.68 8.99 -14.48
C LEU A 273 11.42 7.47 -14.45
N GLU A 274 11.51 6.80 -15.58
CA GLU A 274 11.24 5.35 -15.75
C GLU A 274 9.79 4.95 -15.36
N MET A 275 8.83 5.88 -15.47
CA MET A 275 7.42 5.70 -15.09
C MET A 275 6.52 5.37 -16.30
N HIS A 276 6.91 4.41 -17.13
CA HIS A 276 6.22 4.09 -18.39
C HIS A 276 4.73 3.76 -18.22
N LYS A 277 4.36 3.05 -17.15
CA LYS A 277 2.95 2.75 -16.83
C LYS A 277 2.10 4.01 -16.58
N LEU A 278 2.70 5.07 -16.06
CA LEU A 278 1.97 6.34 -15.89
C LEU A 278 1.76 7.05 -17.23
N VAL A 279 2.69 6.92 -18.19
CA VAL A 279 2.49 7.42 -19.55
C VAL A 279 1.23 6.82 -20.18
N GLU A 280 1.06 5.50 -20.05
CA GLU A 280 -0.12 4.78 -20.55
C GLU A 280 -1.39 5.18 -19.80
N ARG A 281 -1.35 5.21 -18.46
CA ARG A 281 -2.50 5.55 -17.61
C ARG A 281 -3.00 6.98 -17.82
N TRP A 282 -2.11 7.91 -18.15
CA TRP A 282 -2.45 9.27 -18.53
C TRP A 282 -2.92 9.40 -19.98
N GLY A 283 -2.83 8.33 -20.79
CA GLY A 283 -3.14 8.35 -22.21
C GLY A 283 -2.21 9.25 -23.03
N LEU A 284 -0.98 9.48 -22.49
CA LEU A 284 0.02 10.30 -23.15
C LEU A 284 0.63 9.48 -24.30
N LYS A 285 0.34 9.86 -25.51
CA LYS A 285 1.06 9.32 -26.65
C LYS A 285 2.48 9.89 -26.57
N GLY A 286 3.46 9.01 -26.34
CA GLY A 286 4.85 9.42 -26.31
C GLY A 286 5.17 10.23 -27.56
N GLY A 287 5.89 11.35 -27.38
CA GLY A 287 6.34 12.21 -28.47
C GLY A 287 7.46 11.59 -29.33
N ALA A 288 7.17 10.43 -29.90
CA ALA A 288 7.79 10.04 -31.16
C ALA A 288 6.97 10.73 -32.26
N PRO A 289 7.61 11.30 -33.31
CA PRO A 289 6.89 11.81 -34.48
C PRO A 289 5.92 10.72 -34.91
N ALA A 290 4.68 11.09 -35.24
CA ALA A 290 3.63 10.18 -35.63
C ALA A 290 4.17 9.15 -36.64
N ALA A 291 4.72 8.08 -36.11
CA ALA A 291 4.90 6.88 -36.89
C ALA A 291 3.47 6.47 -37.28
N ALA A 292 3.22 6.37 -38.58
CA ALA A 292 1.98 5.85 -39.11
C ALA A 292 1.53 4.70 -38.21
N VAL A 293 0.26 4.63 -37.86
CA VAL A 293 -0.31 3.49 -37.13
C VAL A 293 0.03 2.26 -37.99
N ILE A 294 1.14 1.62 -37.66
CA ILE A 294 1.50 0.34 -38.25
C ILE A 294 0.53 -0.61 -37.55
N GLU A 295 -0.52 -1.04 -38.26
CA GLU A 295 -1.31 -2.16 -37.82
C GLU A 295 -0.36 -3.34 -37.66
N LEU A 296 -0.09 -3.72 -36.41
CA LEU A 296 0.75 -4.88 -36.14
C LEU A 296 0.05 -6.13 -36.67
N PRO A 297 0.76 -7.04 -37.34
CA PRO A 297 0.17 -8.26 -37.82
C PRO A 297 -0.43 -9.05 -36.65
N GLN A 298 -1.68 -9.46 -36.80
CA GLN A 298 -2.33 -10.33 -35.83
C GLN A 298 -1.99 -11.78 -36.19
N LEU A 299 -1.36 -12.50 -35.28
CA LEU A 299 -1.03 -13.91 -35.45
C LEU A 299 -2.11 -14.78 -34.83
N GLU A 300 -2.48 -15.83 -35.58
CA GLU A 300 -3.31 -16.91 -35.08
C GLU A 300 -2.45 -17.96 -34.39
N VAL A 301 -3.01 -18.57 -33.34
CA VAL A 301 -2.35 -19.65 -32.60
C VAL A 301 -2.37 -20.93 -33.39
N GLN A 302 -1.23 -21.60 -33.48
CA GLN A 302 -1.07 -22.89 -34.15
C GLN A 302 -0.83 -24.00 -33.13
N PRO A 303 -1.20 -25.26 -33.42
CA PRO A 303 -0.76 -26.37 -32.58
C PRO A 303 0.74 -26.60 -32.75
N LEU A 304 1.44 -26.96 -31.65
CA LEU A 304 2.86 -27.23 -31.69
C LEU A 304 3.19 -28.36 -32.68
N PRO A 305 4.16 -28.19 -33.62
CA PRO A 305 4.61 -29.24 -34.51
C PRO A 305 5.37 -30.35 -33.76
N PHE A 306 5.58 -31.50 -34.43
CA PHE A 306 6.35 -32.61 -33.82
C PHE A 306 7.82 -32.31 -33.59
N LEU A 307 8.40 -31.49 -34.45
CA LEU A 307 9.79 -31.06 -34.38
C LEU A 307 9.82 -29.53 -34.37
N VAL A 308 10.45 -28.99 -33.37
CA VAL A 308 10.78 -27.57 -33.25
C VAL A 308 12.28 -27.44 -33.42
N SER A 309 12.70 -26.65 -34.39
CA SER A 309 14.14 -26.36 -34.61
C SER A 309 14.42 -24.93 -34.20
N GLY A 310 15.56 -24.71 -33.53
CA GLY A 310 15.97 -23.39 -33.07
C GLY A 310 15.37 -22.98 -31.73
N ARG A 311 15.52 -21.71 -31.39
CA ARG A 311 15.08 -21.16 -30.10
C ARG A 311 13.56 -21.01 -30.04
N CYS A 312 12.99 -21.43 -28.92
CA CYS A 312 11.58 -21.33 -28.65
C CYS A 312 11.36 -20.78 -27.23
N TYR A 313 10.51 -19.77 -27.10
CA TYR A 313 10.23 -19.10 -25.83
C TYR A 313 8.90 -19.60 -25.28
N LEU A 314 8.90 -20.02 -24.00
CA LEU A 314 7.76 -20.61 -23.33
C LEU A 314 7.31 -19.73 -22.16
N ALA A 315 6.00 -19.52 -22.06
CA ALA A 315 5.40 -18.90 -20.89
C ALA A 315 4.00 -19.47 -20.62
N ARG A 316 3.47 -19.11 -19.47
CA ARG A 316 2.13 -19.48 -19.03
C ARG A 316 1.26 -18.24 -18.97
N THR A 317 -0.01 -18.36 -19.38
CA THR A 317 -0.96 -17.24 -19.22
C THR A 317 -1.19 -16.95 -17.73
N PRO A 318 -1.31 -15.67 -17.32
CA PRO A 318 -1.65 -15.33 -15.96
C PRO A 318 -2.98 -15.96 -15.54
N SER A 319 -3.02 -16.62 -14.38
CA SER A 319 -4.21 -17.20 -13.79
C SER A 319 -4.18 -17.05 -12.27
N LYS A 320 -5.34 -16.80 -11.65
CA LYS A 320 -5.46 -16.62 -10.19
C LYS A 320 -5.18 -17.90 -9.40
N ASP A 321 -5.44 -19.06 -10.00
CA ASP A 321 -5.26 -20.40 -9.42
C ASP A 321 -3.95 -21.06 -9.86
N GLY A 322 -3.11 -20.35 -10.65
CA GLY A 322 -1.87 -20.87 -11.18
C GLY A 322 -2.03 -21.90 -12.31
N ASN A 323 -3.23 -22.10 -12.85
CA ASN A 323 -3.54 -23.09 -13.89
C ASN A 323 -3.71 -22.49 -15.29
N GLY A 324 -2.97 -21.41 -15.60
CA GLY A 324 -2.96 -20.80 -16.93
C GLY A 324 -2.47 -21.74 -18.03
N ALA A 325 -2.88 -21.50 -19.26
CA ALA A 325 -2.45 -22.30 -20.42
C ALA A 325 -0.98 -22.00 -20.77
N TRP A 326 -0.22 -23.04 -21.12
CA TRP A 326 1.12 -22.91 -21.66
C TRP A 326 1.07 -22.55 -23.15
N TYR A 327 1.95 -21.65 -23.56
CA TYR A 327 2.15 -21.29 -24.97
C TYR A 327 3.64 -21.18 -25.26
N ALA A 328 3.97 -21.29 -26.55
CA ALA A 328 5.33 -21.09 -27.02
C ALA A 328 5.35 -20.07 -28.16
N VAL A 329 6.48 -19.38 -28.29
CA VAL A 329 6.73 -18.42 -29.36
C VAL A 329 8.05 -18.76 -30.03
N GLN A 330 8.04 -18.84 -31.34
CA GLN A 330 9.25 -18.92 -32.17
C GLN A 330 9.33 -17.65 -33.02
N LEU A 331 10.48 -16.99 -33.02
CA LEU A 331 10.63 -15.70 -33.72
C LEU A 331 11.21 -15.83 -35.13
N LEU A 332 12.01 -16.87 -35.36
CA LEU A 332 12.71 -17.07 -36.63
C LEU A 332 12.27 -18.36 -37.33
N PRO A 333 12.16 -18.38 -38.66
CA PRO A 333 12.41 -17.26 -39.60
C PRO A 333 11.30 -16.19 -39.59
N HIS A 334 10.10 -16.53 -39.11
CA HIS A 334 8.96 -15.63 -38.92
C HIS A 334 8.30 -15.94 -37.58
N PRO A 335 7.69 -14.94 -36.90
CA PRO A 335 7.06 -15.17 -35.62
C PRO A 335 5.84 -16.10 -35.75
N VAL A 336 5.80 -17.13 -34.91
CA VAL A 336 4.68 -18.08 -34.79
C VAL A 336 4.38 -18.29 -33.30
N VAL A 337 3.10 -18.34 -32.97
CA VAL A 337 2.61 -18.62 -31.61
C VAL A 337 1.95 -19.98 -31.58
N TYR A 338 2.35 -20.80 -30.63
CA TYR A 338 1.85 -22.17 -30.49
C TYR A 338 1.08 -22.34 -29.18
N SER A 339 -0.04 -23.05 -29.23
CA SER A 339 -0.68 -23.63 -28.05
C SER A 339 -0.02 -24.94 -27.67
N LEU A 340 0.13 -25.18 -26.37
CA LEU A 340 0.84 -26.35 -25.84
C LEU A 340 -0.13 -27.24 -25.07
N GLU A 341 -0.36 -28.45 -25.58
CA GLU A 341 -0.96 -29.53 -24.79
C GLU A 341 0.11 -30.16 -23.90
N GLU A 342 -0.25 -30.59 -22.71
CA GLU A 342 0.68 -31.12 -21.69
C GLU A 342 1.54 -32.29 -22.21
N SER A 343 0.97 -33.20 -22.97
CA SER A 343 1.70 -34.33 -23.56
C SER A 343 2.76 -33.90 -24.57
N ARG A 344 2.45 -32.89 -25.37
CA ARG A 344 3.38 -32.31 -26.36
C ARG A 344 4.46 -31.50 -25.70
N LEU A 345 4.07 -30.72 -24.68
CA LEU A 345 5.01 -29.94 -23.86
C LEU A 345 6.04 -30.85 -23.19
N ALA A 346 5.61 -31.95 -22.57
CA ALA A 346 6.52 -32.89 -21.94
C ALA A 346 7.55 -33.47 -22.93
N ALA A 347 7.13 -33.84 -24.15
CA ALA A 347 8.06 -34.32 -25.18
C ALA A 347 9.02 -33.24 -25.66
N LEU A 348 8.58 -31.98 -25.71
CA LEU A 348 9.41 -30.83 -26.11
C LEU A 348 10.52 -30.56 -25.07
N LEU A 349 10.24 -30.73 -23.76
CA LEU A 349 11.16 -30.44 -22.68
C LEU A 349 12.44 -31.30 -22.67
N ASP A 350 12.39 -32.49 -23.27
CA ASP A 350 13.54 -33.41 -23.40
C ASP A 350 13.99 -33.61 -24.85
N SER A 351 13.61 -32.68 -25.75
CA SER A 351 14.06 -32.66 -27.14
C SER A 351 15.43 -31.96 -27.30
N GLU A 352 15.91 -31.87 -28.54
CA GLU A 352 17.11 -31.08 -28.88
C GLU A 352 16.80 -29.59 -29.16
N ALA A 353 15.61 -29.09 -28.79
CA ALA A 353 15.24 -27.70 -28.95
C ALA A 353 15.99 -26.79 -27.96
N ASP A 354 16.22 -25.54 -28.33
CA ASP A 354 16.74 -24.50 -27.43
C ASP A 354 15.55 -23.78 -26.78
N LEU A 355 15.16 -24.20 -25.55
CA LEU A 355 14.01 -23.68 -24.84
C LEU A 355 14.39 -22.64 -23.80
N TRP A 356 13.82 -21.47 -23.96
CA TRP A 356 13.90 -20.36 -23.00
C TRP A 356 12.53 -20.14 -22.37
N ALA A 357 12.42 -20.37 -21.08
CA ALA A 357 11.16 -20.26 -20.38
C ALA A 357 11.05 -18.95 -19.57
N PHE A 358 9.83 -18.50 -19.34
CA PHE A 358 9.54 -17.57 -18.27
C PHE A 358 8.85 -18.34 -17.15
N ASP A 359 9.58 -18.60 -16.05
CA ASP A 359 9.27 -19.53 -14.96
C ASP A 359 9.47 -21.01 -15.34
N ALA A 360 10.73 -21.46 -15.33
CA ALA A 360 11.11 -22.81 -15.76
C ALA A 360 10.78 -23.90 -14.72
N LYS A 361 10.68 -23.60 -13.43
CA LYS A 361 10.49 -24.59 -12.37
C LYS A 361 9.24 -25.48 -12.56
N PRO A 362 8.04 -24.97 -12.91
CA PRO A 362 6.90 -25.81 -13.24
C PRO A 362 7.12 -26.73 -14.44
N LEU A 363 7.95 -26.30 -15.42
CA LEU A 363 8.31 -27.11 -16.58
C LEU A 363 9.24 -28.27 -16.22
N PHE A 364 10.25 -28.02 -15.37
CA PHE A 364 11.09 -29.07 -14.81
C PHE A 364 10.25 -30.09 -14.03
N ARG A 365 9.27 -29.63 -13.24
CA ARG A 365 8.37 -30.54 -12.54
C ARG A 365 7.58 -31.42 -13.51
N LEU A 366 7.02 -30.86 -14.57
CA LEU A 366 6.29 -31.62 -15.60
C LEU A 366 7.19 -32.65 -16.27
N ALA A 367 8.42 -32.28 -16.66
CA ALA A 367 9.39 -33.21 -17.26
C ALA A 367 9.65 -34.40 -16.32
N LEU A 368 9.95 -34.12 -15.05
CA LEU A 368 10.22 -35.15 -14.02
C LEU A 368 9.01 -36.05 -13.75
N GLU A 369 7.79 -35.54 -13.77
CA GLU A 369 6.54 -36.31 -13.61
C GLU A 369 6.31 -37.29 -14.80
N LYS A 370 6.83 -36.95 -15.98
CA LYS A 370 6.76 -37.80 -17.19
C LYS A 370 8.00 -38.66 -17.41
N GLY A 371 8.96 -38.67 -16.46
CA GLY A 371 10.16 -39.50 -16.50
C GLY A 371 11.34 -38.90 -17.29
N GLY A 372 11.23 -37.64 -17.69
CA GLY A 372 12.29 -36.85 -18.31
C GLY A 372 13.08 -36.01 -17.30
N VAL A 373 13.91 -35.09 -17.78
CA VAL A 373 14.77 -34.21 -16.94
C VAL A 373 14.68 -32.74 -17.33
N GLY A 374 13.99 -32.39 -18.42
CA GLY A 374 13.88 -31.04 -18.94
C GLY A 374 15.20 -30.54 -19.54
N SER A 375 15.94 -31.39 -20.26
CA SER A 375 17.27 -31.10 -20.79
C SER A 375 17.30 -29.99 -21.84
N ALA A 376 16.18 -29.69 -22.46
CA ALA A 376 16.03 -28.64 -23.46
C ALA A 376 15.87 -27.22 -22.87
N LEU A 377 15.66 -27.09 -21.56
CA LEU A 377 15.51 -25.80 -20.88
C LEU A 377 16.89 -25.19 -20.58
N HIS A 378 17.21 -24.09 -21.27
CA HIS A 378 18.52 -23.44 -21.18
C HIS A 378 18.48 -22.07 -20.52
N PHE A 379 17.29 -21.45 -20.36
CA PHE A 379 17.14 -20.13 -19.77
C PHE A 379 15.81 -19.96 -19.04
N ASP A 380 15.83 -19.24 -17.90
CA ASP A 380 14.65 -18.80 -17.17
C ASP A 380 14.63 -17.27 -17.05
N GLY A 381 13.72 -16.62 -17.78
CA GLY A 381 13.58 -15.17 -17.77
C GLY A 381 13.10 -14.60 -16.43
N LYS A 382 12.35 -15.37 -15.63
CA LYS A 382 11.91 -14.95 -14.29
C LYS A 382 13.05 -14.94 -13.28
N LEU A 383 13.91 -15.97 -13.31
CA LEU A 383 15.14 -16.01 -12.51
C LEU A 383 16.10 -14.91 -12.93
N ALA A 384 16.27 -14.69 -14.24
CA ALA A 384 17.09 -13.61 -14.77
C ALA A 384 16.61 -12.23 -14.26
N ALA A 385 15.32 -11.96 -14.33
CA ALA A 385 14.73 -10.71 -13.82
C ALA A 385 14.93 -10.56 -12.31
N TYR A 386 14.81 -11.66 -11.55
CA TYR A 386 15.07 -11.66 -10.11
C TYR A 386 16.54 -11.36 -9.80
N LEU A 387 17.49 -11.96 -10.50
CA LEU A 387 18.91 -11.70 -10.29
C LEU A 387 19.27 -10.23 -10.59
N LEU A 388 18.69 -9.65 -11.64
CA LEU A 388 18.89 -8.25 -12.01
C LEU A 388 18.23 -7.27 -11.01
N ASN A 389 17.08 -7.61 -10.43
CA ASN A 389 16.37 -6.78 -9.45
C ASN A 389 15.65 -7.61 -8.38
N PRO A 390 16.36 -8.10 -7.34
CA PRO A 390 15.76 -8.95 -6.29
C PRO A 390 14.79 -8.20 -5.37
N SER A 391 14.60 -6.90 -5.58
CA SER A 391 13.70 -6.05 -4.78
C SER A 391 12.34 -5.84 -5.43
N ALA A 392 12.15 -6.31 -6.66
CA ALA A 392 10.87 -6.19 -7.34
C ALA A 392 9.77 -7.01 -6.60
N SER A 393 8.57 -6.47 -6.57
CA SER A 393 7.44 -7.12 -5.90
C SER A 393 6.80 -8.23 -6.74
N ARG A 394 7.01 -8.21 -8.06
CA ARG A 394 6.46 -9.17 -9.04
C ARG A 394 7.34 -9.23 -10.28
N TYR A 395 7.37 -10.41 -10.90
CA TYR A 395 8.03 -10.66 -12.17
C TYR A 395 6.97 -11.18 -13.15
N GLU A 396 6.42 -10.30 -13.97
CA GLU A 396 5.40 -10.60 -14.99
C GLU A 396 5.90 -10.14 -16.36
N VAL A 397 5.66 -10.94 -17.41
CA VAL A 397 6.18 -10.69 -18.77
C VAL A 397 5.86 -9.28 -19.28
N SER A 398 4.57 -8.89 -19.25
CA SER A 398 4.14 -7.56 -19.73
C SER A 398 4.75 -6.41 -18.93
N SER A 399 4.88 -6.57 -17.60
CA SER A 399 5.44 -5.55 -16.72
C SER A 399 6.93 -5.34 -16.97
N LEU A 400 7.68 -6.43 -17.11
CA LEU A 400 9.11 -6.38 -17.41
C LEU A 400 9.36 -5.89 -18.83
N ALA A 401 8.57 -6.32 -19.83
CA ALA A 401 8.69 -5.83 -21.19
C ALA A 401 8.54 -4.31 -21.26
N ALA A 402 7.58 -3.73 -20.52
CA ALA A 402 7.44 -2.29 -20.41
C ALA A 402 8.62 -1.63 -19.69
N GLU A 403 9.15 -2.25 -18.62
CA GLU A 403 10.32 -1.77 -17.88
C GLU A 403 11.57 -1.71 -18.77
N TYR A 404 11.78 -2.73 -19.62
CA TYR A 404 12.90 -2.82 -20.56
C TYR A 404 12.64 -2.11 -21.90
N GLY A 405 11.52 -1.38 -22.05
CA GLY A 405 11.20 -0.62 -23.26
C GLY A 405 10.92 -1.48 -24.50
N ILE A 406 10.50 -2.72 -24.30
CA ILE A 406 10.23 -3.68 -25.38
C ILE A 406 8.85 -3.42 -25.96
N SER A 407 8.80 -3.10 -27.25
CA SER A 407 7.57 -2.92 -28.01
C SER A 407 7.16 -4.20 -28.73
N PRO A 408 5.85 -4.56 -28.79
CA PRO A 408 5.41 -5.72 -29.52
C PRO A 408 5.64 -5.56 -31.03
N ALA A 409 6.06 -6.63 -31.70
CA ALA A 409 6.20 -6.67 -33.16
C ALA A 409 4.97 -7.25 -33.86
N PHE A 410 4.07 -7.91 -33.12
CA PHE A 410 2.82 -8.49 -33.59
C PHE A 410 1.79 -8.49 -32.46
N THR A 411 0.58 -8.91 -32.72
CA THR A 411 -0.46 -9.12 -31.70
C THR A 411 -0.95 -10.57 -31.74
N CYS A 412 -1.31 -11.12 -30.58
CA CYS A 412 -1.97 -12.41 -30.45
C CYS A 412 -3.11 -12.28 -29.43
N LYS A 413 -4.34 -12.54 -29.85
CA LYS A 413 -5.52 -12.35 -29.00
C LYS A 413 -5.56 -13.32 -27.82
N GLU A 414 -5.15 -14.57 -28.04
CA GLU A 414 -5.19 -15.63 -27.03
C GLU A 414 -4.04 -15.50 -26.02
N TYR A 415 -2.86 -15.05 -26.49
CA TYR A 415 -1.64 -14.90 -25.70
C TYR A 415 -1.04 -13.49 -25.87
N PRO A 416 -1.57 -12.47 -25.19
CA PRO A 416 -1.15 -11.08 -25.38
C PRO A 416 0.34 -10.84 -25.14
N ASP A 417 0.94 -11.58 -24.22
CA ASP A 417 2.37 -11.44 -23.87
C ASP A 417 3.31 -12.12 -24.89
N ALA A 418 2.78 -12.90 -25.83
CA ALA A 418 3.57 -13.65 -26.82
C ALA A 418 4.48 -12.74 -27.66
N ALA A 419 3.99 -11.55 -27.99
CA ALA A 419 4.71 -10.60 -28.83
C ALA A 419 5.97 -10.01 -28.20
N VAL A 420 6.03 -10.00 -26.87
CA VAL A 420 7.15 -9.41 -26.12
C VAL A 420 8.01 -10.45 -25.38
N LEU A 421 7.54 -11.70 -25.27
CA LEU A 421 8.21 -12.76 -24.50
C LEU A 421 9.63 -13.03 -24.99
N GLY A 422 9.82 -13.29 -26.27
CA GLY A 422 11.13 -13.59 -26.83
C GLY A 422 12.11 -12.40 -26.69
N PRO A 423 11.75 -11.19 -27.18
CA PRO A 423 12.59 -10.00 -27.00
C PRO A 423 12.91 -9.69 -25.54
N LEU A 424 12.00 -9.97 -24.60
CA LEU A 424 12.25 -9.80 -23.17
C LEU A 424 13.32 -10.79 -22.66
N CYS A 425 13.18 -12.07 -22.99
CA CYS A 425 14.17 -13.07 -22.59
C CYS A 425 15.56 -12.75 -23.12
N GLU A 426 15.66 -12.30 -24.37
CA GLU A 426 16.94 -11.88 -24.98
C GLU A 426 17.53 -10.64 -24.26
N ALA A 427 16.71 -9.64 -23.95
CA ALA A 427 17.17 -8.46 -23.22
C ALA A 427 17.66 -8.82 -21.81
N LEU A 428 16.91 -9.65 -21.08
CA LEU A 428 17.30 -10.12 -19.75
C LEU A 428 18.62 -10.91 -19.79
N HIS A 429 18.79 -11.78 -20.78
CA HIS A 429 20.06 -12.51 -20.99
C HIS A 429 21.24 -11.57 -21.23
N THR A 430 21.06 -10.58 -22.12
CA THR A 430 22.09 -9.57 -22.41
C THR A 430 22.48 -8.79 -21.16
N HIS A 431 21.51 -8.37 -20.35
CA HIS A 431 21.80 -7.65 -19.11
C HIS A 431 22.49 -8.52 -18.04
N LEU A 432 22.17 -9.83 -17.95
CA LEU A 432 22.93 -10.74 -17.10
C LEU A 432 24.39 -10.87 -17.56
N GLU A 433 24.62 -10.92 -18.87
CA GLU A 433 25.96 -10.97 -19.45
C GLU A 433 26.75 -9.69 -19.12
N GLU A 434 26.15 -8.51 -19.37
CA GLU A 434 26.76 -7.21 -19.08
C GLU A 434 27.13 -7.05 -17.59
N GLN A 435 26.34 -7.64 -16.68
CA GLN A 435 26.59 -7.61 -15.24
C GLN A 435 27.44 -8.78 -14.74
N GLY A 436 27.88 -9.68 -15.63
CA GLY A 436 28.71 -10.83 -15.27
C GLY A 436 27.98 -11.90 -14.45
N MET A 437 26.64 -11.95 -14.53
CA MET A 437 25.81 -12.86 -13.73
C MET A 437 25.31 -14.09 -14.51
N LEU A 438 25.64 -14.28 -15.79
CA LEU A 438 25.23 -15.46 -16.57
C LEU A 438 25.64 -16.76 -15.89
N ARG A 439 26.89 -16.82 -15.37
CA ARG A 439 27.37 -18.01 -14.67
C ARG A 439 26.52 -18.34 -13.43
N LEU A 440 26.07 -17.33 -12.68
CA LEU A 440 25.17 -17.52 -11.53
C LEU A 440 23.82 -18.10 -11.98
N HIS A 441 23.27 -17.57 -13.07
CA HIS A 441 22.02 -18.06 -13.64
C HIS A 441 22.17 -19.51 -14.15
N ASP A 442 23.15 -19.78 -15.01
CA ASP A 442 23.25 -21.02 -15.78
C ASP A 442 23.80 -22.19 -14.96
N GLU A 443 24.78 -21.94 -14.08
CA GLU A 443 25.44 -22.99 -13.30
C GLU A 443 24.83 -23.22 -11.92
N ILE A 444 24.04 -22.25 -11.38
CA ILE A 444 23.49 -22.32 -10.03
C ILE A 444 21.96 -22.24 -10.04
N GLU A 445 21.38 -21.11 -10.45
CA GLU A 445 19.96 -20.84 -10.25
C GLU A 445 19.05 -21.73 -11.12
N LEU A 446 19.36 -21.88 -12.39
CA LEU A 446 18.58 -22.74 -13.29
C LEU A 446 18.67 -24.23 -12.92
N PRO A 447 19.86 -24.81 -12.65
CA PRO A 447 19.96 -26.16 -12.11
C PRO A 447 19.27 -26.33 -10.77
N LEU A 448 19.32 -25.33 -9.88
CA LEU A 448 18.61 -25.33 -8.59
C LEU A 448 17.11 -25.39 -8.80
N ALA A 449 16.54 -24.67 -9.76
CA ALA A 449 15.11 -24.72 -10.08
C ALA A 449 14.65 -26.16 -10.37
N ARG A 450 15.45 -26.95 -11.09
CA ARG A 450 15.17 -28.38 -11.34
C ARG A 450 15.23 -29.21 -10.06
N VAL A 451 16.23 -28.98 -9.20
CA VAL A 451 16.35 -29.69 -7.91
C VAL A 451 15.15 -29.38 -7.02
N LEU A 452 14.77 -28.10 -6.93
CA LEU A 452 13.60 -27.68 -6.15
C LEU A 452 12.30 -28.26 -6.72
N ALA A 453 12.15 -28.32 -8.03
CA ALA A 453 11.02 -28.97 -8.69
C ALA A 453 10.90 -30.46 -8.31
N ASP A 454 12.04 -31.18 -8.26
CA ASP A 454 12.07 -32.59 -7.84
C ASP A 454 11.77 -32.73 -6.34
N MET A 455 12.30 -31.86 -5.50
CA MET A 455 11.97 -31.84 -4.07
C MET A 455 10.48 -31.60 -3.83
N GLU A 456 9.86 -30.66 -4.58
CA GLU A 456 8.41 -30.40 -4.53
C GLU A 456 7.60 -31.63 -4.99
N ARG A 457 8.06 -32.30 -6.05
CA ARG A 457 7.43 -33.50 -6.60
C ARG A 457 7.52 -34.69 -5.64
N ILE A 458 8.70 -34.92 -5.08
CA ILE A 458 8.93 -36.03 -4.13
C ILE A 458 8.21 -35.74 -2.80
N GLY A 459 8.23 -34.52 -2.32
CA GLY A 459 7.76 -34.17 -0.99
C GLY A 459 8.59 -34.83 0.12
N PHE A 460 8.17 -34.72 1.35
CA PHE A 460 8.80 -35.39 2.49
C PHE A 460 7.78 -36.24 3.26
N ALA A 461 8.22 -37.44 3.69
CA ALA A 461 7.40 -38.38 4.43
C ALA A 461 7.09 -37.85 5.83
N VAL A 462 5.88 -38.06 6.30
CA VAL A 462 5.39 -37.59 7.59
C VAL A 462 4.86 -38.75 8.41
N ASP A 463 5.28 -38.81 9.67
CA ASP A 463 4.67 -39.70 10.65
C ASP A 463 3.34 -39.10 11.15
N ALA A 464 2.28 -39.35 10.39
CA ALA A 464 0.96 -38.84 10.68
C ALA A 464 0.40 -39.35 12.02
N ASP A 465 0.74 -40.56 12.40
CA ASP A 465 0.25 -41.18 13.65
C ASP A 465 0.98 -40.60 14.86
N GLY A 466 2.28 -40.35 14.75
CA GLY A 466 3.05 -39.61 15.76
C GLY A 466 2.54 -38.20 15.95
N ILE A 467 2.22 -37.49 14.87
CA ILE A 467 1.62 -36.14 14.95
C ILE A 467 0.24 -36.17 15.62
N ARG A 468 -0.61 -37.17 15.31
CA ARG A 468 -1.92 -37.33 15.96
C ARG A 468 -1.77 -37.64 17.46
N ALA A 469 -0.87 -38.53 17.82
CA ALA A 469 -0.60 -38.87 19.23
C ALA A 469 -0.14 -37.62 20.00
N PHE A 470 0.79 -36.84 19.44
CA PHE A 470 1.23 -35.57 20.02
C PHE A 470 0.07 -34.57 20.15
N GLY A 471 -0.83 -34.50 19.15
CA GLY A 471 -2.03 -33.66 19.21
C GLY A 471 -2.99 -34.01 20.34
N VAL A 472 -3.13 -35.31 20.65
CA VAL A 472 -3.93 -35.81 21.79
C VAL A 472 -3.31 -35.34 23.12
N GLU A 473 -1.99 -35.44 23.28
CA GLU A 473 -1.27 -34.99 24.49
C GLU A 473 -1.39 -33.45 24.66
N LEU A 474 -1.21 -32.70 23.56
CA LEU A 474 -1.39 -31.23 23.57
C LEU A 474 -2.81 -30.84 23.96
N THR A 475 -3.82 -31.54 23.41
CA THR A 475 -5.24 -31.25 23.71
C THR A 475 -5.56 -31.50 25.19
N ALA A 476 -5.04 -32.58 25.75
CA ALA A 476 -5.21 -32.86 27.18
C ALA A 476 -4.53 -31.79 28.05
N SER A 477 -3.32 -31.35 27.67
CA SER A 477 -2.60 -30.29 28.36
C SER A 477 -3.31 -28.93 28.25
N LEU A 478 -3.86 -28.61 27.07
CA LEU A 478 -4.66 -27.41 26.85
C LEU A 478 -5.90 -27.37 27.73
N GLN A 479 -6.59 -28.51 27.85
CA GLN A 479 -7.78 -28.64 28.69
C GLN A 479 -7.44 -28.38 30.18
N GLN A 480 -6.34 -28.95 30.67
CA GLN A 480 -5.89 -28.71 32.04
C GLN A 480 -5.52 -27.24 32.30
N LEU A 481 -4.85 -26.60 31.32
CA LEU A 481 -4.50 -25.17 31.40
C LEU A 481 -5.78 -24.32 31.43
N LEU A 482 -6.76 -24.59 30.59
CA LEU A 482 -8.05 -23.89 30.56
C LEU A 482 -8.78 -24.00 31.89
N GLU A 483 -8.83 -25.21 32.48
CA GLU A 483 -9.48 -25.41 33.78
C GLU A 483 -8.80 -24.60 34.90
N ARG A 484 -7.46 -24.58 34.95
CA ARG A 484 -6.74 -23.76 35.91
C ARG A 484 -6.98 -22.27 35.72
N ILE A 485 -6.90 -21.78 34.48
CA ILE A 485 -7.14 -20.37 34.15
C ILE A 485 -8.57 -19.96 34.51
N TYR A 486 -9.59 -20.77 34.17
CA TYR A 486 -10.98 -20.46 34.49
C TYR A 486 -11.27 -20.50 35.99
N ASN A 487 -10.64 -21.41 36.73
CA ASN A 487 -10.77 -21.47 38.18
C ASN A 487 -10.17 -20.22 38.85
N GLU A 488 -9.01 -19.74 38.37
CA GLU A 488 -8.36 -18.54 38.88
C GLU A 488 -9.14 -17.27 38.56
N VAL A 489 -9.65 -17.16 37.31
CA VAL A 489 -10.45 -16.00 36.88
C VAL A 489 -11.88 -16.03 37.41
N GLY A 490 -12.41 -17.21 37.69
CA GLY A 490 -13.74 -17.44 38.26
C GLY A 490 -14.90 -17.54 37.24
N TYR A 491 -14.61 -17.54 35.94
CA TYR A 491 -15.58 -17.77 34.86
C TYR A 491 -14.92 -18.23 33.57
N THR A 492 -15.72 -18.79 32.64
CA THR A 492 -15.27 -19.26 31.31
C THR A 492 -15.35 -18.13 30.28
N PHE A 493 -14.33 -18.03 29.44
CA PHE A 493 -14.25 -17.05 28.36
C PHE A 493 -13.35 -17.57 27.23
N ASN A 494 -13.36 -16.90 26.08
CA ASN A 494 -12.48 -17.28 24.97
C ASN A 494 -11.07 -16.69 25.16
N LEU A 495 -10.09 -17.51 25.56
CA LEU A 495 -8.69 -17.11 25.71
C LEU A 495 -8.04 -16.60 24.41
N ASN A 496 -8.54 -17.06 23.26
CA ASN A 496 -8.04 -16.65 21.95
C ASN A 496 -8.60 -15.29 21.51
N SER A 497 -9.57 -14.71 22.26
CA SER A 497 -10.08 -13.36 22.06
C SER A 497 -9.26 -12.35 22.88
N PRO A 498 -8.44 -11.47 22.25
CA PRO A 498 -7.68 -10.46 22.98
C PRO A 498 -8.56 -9.56 23.87
N LYS A 499 -9.81 -9.30 23.44
CA LYS A 499 -10.76 -8.49 24.19
C LYS A 499 -11.18 -9.18 25.48
N GLN A 500 -11.67 -10.42 25.39
CA GLN A 500 -12.15 -11.18 26.55
C GLN A 500 -11.01 -11.50 27.52
N LEU A 501 -9.83 -11.81 27.00
CA LEU A 501 -8.64 -12.00 27.84
C LEU A 501 -8.24 -10.69 28.54
N GLY A 502 -8.31 -9.56 27.85
CA GLY A 502 -8.06 -8.24 28.46
C GLY A 502 -9.06 -7.93 29.59
N GLU A 503 -10.33 -8.18 29.40
CA GLU A 503 -11.38 -8.03 30.42
C GLU A 503 -11.10 -8.95 31.64
N ALA A 504 -10.72 -10.21 31.40
CA ALA A 504 -10.38 -11.15 32.46
C ALA A 504 -9.18 -10.68 33.31
N LEU A 505 -8.09 -10.25 32.65
CA LEU A 505 -6.86 -9.87 33.34
C LEU A 505 -6.94 -8.50 34.04
N PHE A 506 -7.48 -7.49 33.35
CA PHE A 506 -7.39 -6.11 33.82
C PHE A 506 -8.63 -5.62 34.57
N GLU A 507 -9.80 -6.18 34.27
CA GLU A 507 -11.06 -5.78 34.94
C GLU A 507 -11.44 -6.77 36.05
N LYS A 508 -11.30 -8.07 35.80
CA LYS A 508 -11.70 -9.08 36.79
C LYS A 508 -10.60 -9.37 37.82
N LEU A 509 -9.37 -9.66 37.37
CA LEU A 509 -8.24 -9.92 38.24
C LEU A 509 -7.53 -8.65 38.75
N GLY A 510 -7.87 -7.47 38.19
CA GLY A 510 -7.34 -6.19 38.60
C GLY A 510 -5.84 -5.99 38.36
N LEU A 511 -5.26 -6.72 37.39
CA LEU A 511 -3.84 -6.58 37.07
C LEU A 511 -3.53 -5.20 36.46
N PRO A 512 -2.33 -4.64 36.68
CA PRO A 512 -2.00 -3.30 36.19
C PRO A 512 -1.87 -3.28 34.65
N PRO A 513 -2.70 -2.52 33.93
CA PRO A 513 -2.59 -2.44 32.47
C PRO A 513 -1.37 -1.62 32.06
N ARG A 514 -0.52 -2.18 31.19
CA ARG A 514 0.70 -1.52 30.70
C ARG A 514 0.50 -0.75 29.39
N LYS A 515 -0.32 -1.27 28.49
CA LYS A 515 -0.51 -0.70 27.16
C LYS A 515 -1.97 -0.81 26.73
N LYS A 516 -2.58 0.30 26.30
CA LYS A 516 -3.92 0.30 25.67
C LYS A 516 -3.78 0.37 24.16
N THR A 517 -4.58 -0.42 23.46
CA THR A 517 -4.75 -0.37 22.00
C THR A 517 -6.06 0.33 21.65
N LYS A 518 -6.29 0.63 20.37
CA LYS A 518 -7.56 1.22 19.91
C LYS A 518 -8.79 0.36 20.25
N SER A 519 -8.62 -0.96 20.39
CA SER A 519 -9.69 -1.94 20.64
C SER A 519 -9.74 -2.44 22.10
N GLY A 520 -8.96 -1.87 23.02
CA GLY A 520 -8.92 -2.28 24.43
C GLY A 520 -7.51 -2.43 24.99
N TYR A 521 -7.32 -3.33 25.94
CA TYR A 521 -6.03 -3.62 26.55
C TYR A 521 -5.17 -4.50 25.62
N SER A 522 -3.86 -4.22 25.53
CA SER A 522 -2.93 -5.13 24.88
C SER A 522 -2.78 -6.41 25.70
N THR A 523 -2.81 -7.55 25.01
CA THR A 523 -2.50 -8.87 25.56
C THR A 523 -1.42 -9.56 24.73
N ASP A 524 -0.52 -8.80 24.09
CA ASP A 524 0.63 -9.34 23.38
C ASP A 524 1.61 -10.05 24.32
N ALA A 525 2.53 -10.82 23.74
CA ALA A 525 3.47 -11.63 24.53
C ALA A 525 4.31 -10.76 25.47
N GLU A 526 4.76 -9.58 25.03
CA GLU A 526 5.56 -8.65 25.85
C GLU A 526 4.77 -8.12 27.04
N THR A 527 3.50 -7.74 26.81
CA THR A 527 2.60 -7.30 27.88
C THR A 527 2.37 -8.41 28.90
N LEU A 528 2.07 -9.65 28.45
CA LEU A 528 1.87 -10.78 29.35
C LEU A 528 3.13 -11.13 30.13
N GLU A 529 4.30 -11.19 29.48
CA GLU A 529 5.58 -11.42 30.16
C GLU A 529 5.81 -10.43 31.29
N SER A 530 5.48 -9.15 31.08
CA SER A 530 5.62 -8.11 32.10
C SER A 530 4.64 -8.27 33.28
N LEU A 531 3.59 -9.07 33.14
CA LEU A 531 2.59 -9.33 34.17
C LEU A 531 2.88 -10.58 35.03
N ARG A 532 3.86 -11.41 34.67
CA ARG A 532 4.27 -12.60 35.45
C ARG A 532 4.44 -12.37 36.94
N PRO A 533 5.08 -11.25 37.42
CA PRO A 533 5.27 -11.01 38.84
C PRO A 533 3.95 -10.76 39.60
N TYR A 534 2.87 -10.50 38.94
CA TYR A 534 1.58 -10.09 39.56
C TYR A 534 0.57 -11.24 39.73
N SER A 535 0.67 -12.30 38.93
CA SER A 535 -0.25 -13.45 39.03
C SER A 535 0.33 -14.70 38.33
N PRO A 536 0.26 -15.87 38.97
CA PRO A 536 0.70 -17.12 38.37
C PRO A 536 -0.14 -17.55 37.15
N VAL A 537 -1.36 -17.06 37.01
CA VAL A 537 -2.22 -17.34 35.84
C VAL A 537 -1.59 -16.90 34.52
N ILE A 538 -0.66 -15.94 34.56
CA ILE A 538 0.03 -15.46 33.36
C ILE A 538 0.92 -16.54 32.77
N ASP A 539 1.58 -17.34 33.58
CA ASP A 539 2.37 -18.47 33.09
C ASP A 539 1.50 -19.51 32.39
N ASP A 540 0.33 -19.83 32.98
CA ASP A 540 -0.63 -20.74 32.37
C ASP A 540 -1.17 -20.19 31.02
N ILE A 541 -1.43 -18.89 30.92
CA ILE A 541 -1.89 -18.23 29.69
C ILE A 541 -0.81 -18.25 28.60
N LEU A 542 0.44 -17.96 28.94
CA LEU A 542 1.55 -18.02 28.00
C LEU A 542 1.79 -19.44 27.50
N GLN A 543 1.73 -20.44 28.40
CA GLN A 543 1.85 -21.83 28.07
C GLN A 543 0.68 -22.31 27.18
N TYR A 544 -0.56 -21.91 27.52
CA TYR A 544 -1.74 -22.18 26.71
C TYR A 544 -1.57 -21.65 25.28
N ARG A 545 -1.14 -20.42 25.10
CA ARG A 545 -0.90 -19.84 23.78
C ARG A 545 0.16 -20.58 22.98
N THR A 546 1.23 -21.01 23.66
CA THR A 546 2.28 -21.81 23.03
C THR A 546 1.71 -23.14 22.54
N TYR A 547 1.01 -23.86 23.40
CA TYR A 547 0.42 -25.16 23.07
C TYR A 547 -0.70 -25.04 22.02
N GLN A 548 -1.53 -23.99 22.11
CA GLN A 548 -2.56 -23.73 21.12
C GLN A 548 -1.96 -23.47 19.73
N LYS A 549 -0.86 -22.72 19.65
CA LYS A 549 -0.15 -22.49 18.39
C LYS A 549 0.48 -23.78 17.86
N LEU A 550 1.08 -24.61 18.73
CA LEU A 550 1.61 -25.91 18.34
C LEU A 550 0.50 -26.82 17.79
N ASN A 551 -0.63 -26.87 18.47
CA ASN A 551 -1.76 -27.70 18.02
C ASN A 551 -2.33 -27.21 16.69
N SER A 552 -2.74 -25.95 16.60
CA SER A 552 -3.43 -25.43 15.41
C SER A 552 -2.51 -25.33 14.18
N THR A 553 -1.25 -24.90 14.35
CA THR A 553 -0.34 -24.66 13.23
C THR A 553 0.43 -25.93 12.84
N TYR A 554 0.97 -26.65 13.81
CA TYR A 554 1.87 -27.77 13.51
C TYR A 554 1.16 -29.12 13.55
N VAL A 555 0.18 -29.35 14.42
CA VAL A 555 -0.58 -30.62 14.41
C VAL A 555 -1.64 -30.58 13.31
N GLU A 556 -2.63 -29.73 13.44
CA GLU A 556 -3.75 -29.67 12.51
C GLU A 556 -3.31 -29.20 11.11
N GLY A 557 -2.42 -28.19 11.05
CA GLY A 557 -1.89 -27.65 9.81
C GLY A 557 -1.09 -28.67 9.01
N LEU A 558 -0.17 -29.43 9.64
CA LEU A 558 0.62 -30.47 8.97
C LEU A 558 -0.27 -31.65 8.55
N LEU A 559 -1.15 -32.13 9.44
CA LEU A 559 -2.07 -33.23 9.11
C LEU A 559 -2.96 -32.91 7.91
N LYS A 560 -3.42 -31.64 7.81
CA LYS A 560 -4.22 -31.18 6.67
C LYS A 560 -3.41 -31.07 5.37
N ALA A 561 -2.10 -30.84 5.46
CA ALA A 561 -1.21 -30.69 4.32
C ALA A 561 -0.70 -32.03 3.76
N ILE A 562 -0.95 -33.15 4.45
CA ILE A 562 -0.52 -34.48 3.99
C ILE A 562 -1.33 -34.86 2.75
N GLY A 563 -0.61 -35.15 1.66
CA GLY A 563 -1.18 -35.63 0.41
C GLY A 563 -1.66 -37.11 0.50
N PRO A 564 -2.33 -37.60 -0.54
CA PRO A 564 -2.82 -38.97 -0.60
C PRO A 564 -1.70 -40.03 -0.59
N ASP A 565 -0.47 -39.64 -0.88
CA ASP A 565 0.75 -40.45 -0.84
C ASP A 565 1.43 -40.48 0.54
N GLY A 566 0.84 -39.84 1.56
CA GLY A 566 1.39 -39.76 2.91
C GLY A 566 2.54 -38.76 3.05
N ARG A 567 2.73 -37.87 2.10
CA ARG A 567 3.81 -36.88 2.07
C ARG A 567 3.27 -35.46 2.07
N ILE A 568 4.11 -34.52 2.48
CA ILE A 568 3.82 -33.08 2.35
C ILE A 568 4.66 -32.50 1.21
N HIS A 569 3.99 -31.84 0.27
CA HIS A 569 4.59 -31.17 -0.88
C HIS A 569 4.60 -29.65 -0.64
N SER A 570 5.74 -29.14 -0.18
CA SER A 570 5.97 -27.72 0.03
C SER A 570 6.35 -27.02 -1.29
N THR A 571 6.12 -25.73 -1.38
CA THR A 571 6.59 -24.90 -2.50
C THR A 571 7.85 -24.15 -2.09
N PHE A 572 8.91 -24.23 -2.90
CA PHE A 572 10.17 -23.50 -2.71
C PHE A 572 10.24 -22.32 -3.69
N ILE A 573 10.14 -21.09 -3.17
CA ILE A 573 10.09 -19.89 -4.01
C ILE A 573 11.49 -19.27 -4.10
N GLN A 574 12.14 -19.36 -5.28
CA GLN A 574 13.48 -18.82 -5.52
C GLN A 574 13.51 -17.29 -5.67
N THR A 575 12.38 -16.66 -6.01
CA THR A 575 12.30 -15.25 -6.41
C THR A 575 11.65 -14.34 -5.36
N GLU A 576 11.61 -14.75 -4.08
CA GLU A 576 10.94 -14.00 -3.00
C GLU A 576 11.92 -13.20 -2.15
N ALA A 577 12.99 -13.85 -1.69
CA ALA A 577 13.89 -13.25 -0.70
C ALA A 577 14.98 -12.42 -1.36
N ARG A 578 15.09 -11.14 -0.96
CA ARG A 578 16.13 -10.20 -1.45
C ARG A 578 17.57 -10.65 -1.19
N THR A 579 17.77 -11.62 -0.31
CA THR A 579 19.07 -12.14 0.13
C THR A 579 19.51 -13.42 -0.60
N GLY A 580 18.79 -13.86 -1.63
CA GLY A 580 19.10 -15.10 -2.35
C GLY A 580 18.71 -16.38 -1.59
N ARG A 581 17.82 -16.30 -0.60
CA ARG A 581 17.29 -17.48 0.11
C ARG A 581 16.24 -18.20 -0.70
#